data_a12032a7cbcab54c167e87c435a4d03c
#
_entry.id   a12032a7cbcab54c167e87c435a4d03c
#
_cell.length_a   1.000
_cell.length_b   1.000
_cell.length_c   1.000
_cell.angle_alpha   90.00
_cell.angle_beta   90.00
_cell.angle_gamma   90.00
#
_symmetry.space_group_name_H-M   'P 1'
#
loop_
_entity.id
_entity.type
_entity.pdbx_description
1 polymer ?
#
loop_
_entity_poly.entity_id
_entity_poly.type
_entity_poly.pdbx_seq_one_letter_code
_entity_poly.pdbx_strand_id
1 'polypeptide(L)' 'MAHNTYYPEEVLIEKMECGEYGWLDYVNHFSAEWQDELVEYCKAHSLMIDDAAAEQFVHYKSKQLEAAMESGEA' A
#
# COMPACT_ATOMS: atom_id res chain seq x y z
N MET A 1 12.46 19.76 5.35
CA MET A 1 11.31 19.27 5.04
C MET A 1 11.33 18.04 4.27
N ALA A 2 10.74 17.12 4.69
CA ALA A 2 10.70 15.91 4.03
C ALA A 2 9.68 15.94 3.03
N HIS A 3 10.00 15.52 1.89
CA HIS A 3 9.06 15.53 0.92
C HIS A 3 8.93 14.19 0.36
N ASN A 4 7.95 13.48 0.79
CA ASN A 4 7.61 12.28 0.09
C ASN A 4 6.79 12.71 -1.09
N THR A 5 7.19 12.25 -2.24
CA THR A 5 6.43 12.52 -3.44
C THR A 5 5.37 11.44 -3.56
N TYR A 6 4.13 11.86 -3.71
CA TYR A 6 3.02 10.93 -3.86
C TYR A 6 2.52 11.00 -5.29
N TYR A 7 2.19 9.82 -5.84
CA TYR A 7 1.76 9.71 -7.23
C TYR A 7 0.38 9.08 -7.31
N PRO A 8 -0.36 9.36 -8.34
CA PRO A 8 -1.63 8.65 -8.55
C PRO A 8 -1.38 7.18 -8.82
N GLU A 9 -2.41 6.39 -8.59
CA GLU A 9 -2.30 4.94 -8.73
C GLU A 9 -1.80 4.53 -10.10
N GLU A 10 -2.25 5.19 -11.13
CA GLU A 10 -1.83 4.88 -12.49
C GLU A 10 -0.32 4.95 -12.65
N VAL A 11 0.27 6.00 -12.11
CA VAL A 11 1.71 6.20 -12.21
C VAL A 11 2.44 5.12 -11.42
N LEU A 12 1.93 4.80 -10.25
CA LEU A 12 2.55 3.79 -9.41
C LEU A 12 2.53 2.42 -10.06
N ILE A 13 1.41 2.08 -10.69
CA ILE A 13 1.28 0.81 -11.38
C ILE A 13 2.27 0.74 -12.53
N GLU A 14 2.40 1.81 -13.27
CA GLU A 14 3.37 1.89 -14.36
C GLU A 14 4.78 1.64 -13.86
N LYS A 15 5.14 2.29 -12.75
CA LYS A 15 6.47 2.14 -12.20
C LYS A 15 6.72 0.73 -11.70
N MET A 16 5.70 0.08 -11.18
CA MET A 16 5.84 -1.30 -10.74
C MET A 16 5.97 -2.24 -11.92
N GLU A 17 5.23 -1.98 -12.98
CA GLU A 17 5.27 -2.84 -14.16
C GLU A 17 6.62 -2.78 -14.85
N CYS A 18 7.23 -1.63 -14.87
CA CYS A 18 8.54 -1.52 -15.50
C CYS A 18 9.68 -1.92 -14.57
N GLY A 19 9.35 -2.29 -13.33
CA GLY A 19 10.37 -2.76 -12.40
C GLY A 19 11.08 -1.68 -11.62
N GLU A 20 10.65 -0.46 -11.75
CA GLU A 20 11.27 0.66 -11.06
C GLU A 20 10.91 0.65 -9.58
N TYR A 21 9.68 0.29 -9.25
CA TYR A 21 9.19 0.26 -7.88
C TYR A 21 8.78 -1.13 -7.47
N GLY A 22 8.99 -1.45 -6.19
CA GLY A 22 8.43 -2.65 -5.60
C GLY A 22 7.18 -2.28 -4.81
N TRP A 23 6.63 -3.25 -4.09
CA TRP A 23 5.42 -3.02 -3.30
C TRP A 23 5.65 -2.00 -2.21
N LEU A 24 6.83 -2.03 -1.59
CA LEU A 24 7.14 -1.08 -0.53
C LEU A 24 7.16 0.34 -1.07
N ASP A 25 7.76 0.53 -2.24
CA ASP A 25 7.78 1.83 -2.87
C ASP A 25 6.37 2.29 -3.23
N TYR A 26 5.55 1.34 -3.69
CA TYR A 26 4.17 1.64 -4.02
C TYR A 26 3.46 2.26 -2.81
N VAL A 27 3.55 1.60 -1.66
CA VAL A 27 2.89 2.09 -0.46
C VAL A 27 3.47 3.43 -0.02
N ASN A 28 4.79 3.55 -0.06
CA ASN A 28 5.47 4.76 0.39
C ASN A 28 5.11 5.98 -0.44
N HIS A 29 4.80 5.78 -1.69
CA HIS A 29 4.46 6.89 -2.58
C HIS A 29 2.97 6.98 -2.87
N PHE A 30 2.16 6.13 -2.23
CA PHE A 30 0.73 6.16 -2.41
C PHE A 30 0.11 7.28 -1.56
N SER A 31 0.39 7.28 -0.28
CA SER A 31 -0.08 8.35 0.61
C SER A 31 0.59 8.20 1.97
N ALA A 32 0.61 9.29 2.71
CA ALA A 32 1.14 9.28 4.05
C ALA A 32 0.33 8.36 4.96
N GLU A 33 -0.95 8.32 4.74
CA GLU A 33 -1.86 7.48 5.49
C GLU A 33 -1.49 6.01 5.33
N TRP A 34 -1.24 5.59 4.12
CA TRP A 34 -0.86 4.22 3.85
C TRP A 34 0.51 3.88 4.42
N GLN A 35 1.41 4.83 4.44
CA GLN A 35 2.71 4.62 5.08
C GLN A 35 2.54 4.29 6.56
N ASP A 36 1.74 5.09 7.24
CA ASP A 36 1.50 4.88 8.66
C ASP A 36 0.78 3.56 8.91
N GLU A 37 -0.20 3.26 8.09
CA GLU A 37 -0.94 2.01 8.23
C GLU A 37 -0.06 0.80 8.00
N LEU A 38 0.87 0.90 7.07
CA LEU A 38 1.79 -0.19 6.82
C LEU A 38 2.65 -0.46 8.04
N VAL A 39 3.15 0.60 8.67
CA VAL A 39 3.96 0.45 9.87
C VAL A 39 3.15 -0.25 10.98
N GLU A 40 1.91 0.18 11.16
CA GLU A 40 1.05 -0.44 12.17
C GLU A 40 0.75 -1.89 11.83
N TYR A 41 0.49 -2.16 10.58
CA TYR A 41 0.20 -3.51 10.12
C TYR A 41 1.41 -4.42 10.40
N CYS A 42 2.60 -3.95 10.09
CA CYS A 42 3.80 -4.74 10.31
C CYS A 42 4.03 -4.97 11.80
N LYS A 43 3.78 -3.96 12.61
CA LYS A 43 3.92 -4.10 14.05
C LYS A 43 2.94 -5.13 14.60
N ALA A 44 1.70 -5.04 14.16
CA ALA A 44 0.66 -5.94 14.64
C ALA A 44 0.93 -7.39 14.28
N HIS A 45 1.60 -7.61 13.15
CA HIS A 45 1.89 -8.97 12.68
C HIS A 45 3.33 -9.38 12.89
N SER A 46 4.10 -8.57 13.58
CA SER A 46 5.53 -8.83 13.84
C SER A 46 6.29 -9.04 12.54
N LEU A 47 6.01 -8.21 11.56
CA LEU A 47 6.66 -8.30 10.26
C LEU A 47 7.68 -7.19 10.10
N MET A 48 8.67 -7.44 9.28
CA MET A 48 9.59 -6.38 8.89
C MET A 48 8.95 -5.56 7.77
N ILE A 49 9.30 -4.29 7.72
CA ILE A 49 8.78 -3.41 6.68
C ILE A 49 9.60 -3.64 5.41
N ASP A 50 9.06 -4.46 4.53
CA ASP A 50 9.74 -4.77 3.26
C ASP A 50 8.70 -5.01 2.18
N ASP A 51 9.17 -5.40 1.00
CA ASP A 51 8.28 -5.60 -0.14
C ASP A 51 7.23 -6.67 0.14
N ALA A 52 7.62 -7.74 0.80
CA ALA A 52 6.69 -8.82 1.07
C ALA A 52 5.58 -8.37 2.01
N ALA A 53 5.95 -7.62 3.05
CA ALA A 53 4.94 -7.10 3.97
C ALA A 53 4.06 -6.08 3.28
N ALA A 54 4.64 -5.25 2.43
CA ALA A 54 3.85 -4.25 1.70
C ALA A 54 2.86 -4.93 0.76
N GLU A 55 3.28 -6.00 0.12
CA GLU A 55 2.38 -6.74 -0.76
C GLU A 55 1.20 -7.30 0.02
N GLN A 56 1.46 -7.89 1.17
CA GLN A 56 0.40 -8.41 2.01
C GLN A 56 -0.55 -7.29 2.45
N PHE A 57 0.02 -6.16 2.82
CA PHE A 57 -0.78 -5.02 3.24
C PHE A 57 -1.70 -4.52 2.13
N VAL A 58 -1.17 -4.41 0.92
CA VAL A 58 -1.97 -3.94 -0.22
C VAL A 58 -3.10 -4.91 -0.50
N HIS A 59 -2.82 -6.19 -0.45
CA HIS A 59 -3.86 -7.21 -0.66
C HIS A 59 -4.93 -7.13 0.44
N TYR A 60 -4.50 -6.90 1.67
CA TYR A 60 -5.41 -6.76 2.78
C TYR A 60 -6.35 -5.56 2.57
N LYS A 61 -5.77 -4.43 2.14
CA LYS A 61 -6.58 -3.23 1.88
C LYS A 61 -7.54 -3.44 0.72
N SER A 62 -7.09 -4.12 -0.31
CA SER A 62 -7.95 -4.42 -1.45
C SER A 62 -9.12 -5.28 -1.04
N LYS A 63 -8.88 -6.28 -0.21
CA LYS A 63 -9.95 -7.13 0.26
C LYS A 63 -10.95 -6.38 1.11
N GLN A 64 -10.45 -5.49 1.94
CA GLN A 64 -11.34 -4.66 2.75
C GLN A 64 -12.23 -3.79 1.90
N LEU A 65 -11.68 -3.22 0.86
CA LEU A 65 -12.46 -2.39 -0.04
C LEU A 65 -13.54 -3.19 -0.75
N GLU A 66 -13.17 -4.38 -1.22
CA GLU A 66 -14.13 -5.24 -1.89
C GLU A 66 -15.25 -5.64 -0.95
N ALA A 67 -14.91 -6.03 0.25
CA ALA A 67 -15.91 -6.45 1.22
C ALA A 67 -16.84 -5.29 1.57
N ALA A 68 -16.28 -4.10 1.72
CA ALA A 68 -17.08 -2.94 2.03
C ALA A 68 -18.02 -2.60 0.88
N MET A 69 -17.56 -2.72 -0.33
CA MET A 69 -18.39 -2.44 -1.49
C MET A 69 -19.52 -3.43 -1.61
N GLU A 70 -19.23 -4.70 -1.38
CA GLU A 70 -20.26 -5.72 -1.46
C GLU A 70 -21.30 -5.57 -0.39
N SER A 71 -20.89 -5.32 0.84
CA SER A 71 -21.85 -5.17 1.88
C SER A 71 -22.54 -3.84 1.85
N GLY A 72 -21.85 -2.84 1.40
CA GLY A 72 -22.36 -1.50 1.48
C GLY A 72 -23.51 -1.24 0.56
N GLU A 73 -23.63 -2.05 -0.46
CA GLU A 73 -24.63 -1.77 -1.40
C GLU A 73 -25.97 -2.16 -0.92
N ALA A 74 -26.03 -2.89 0.07
CA ALA A 74 -27.30 -3.41 0.54
C ALA A 74 -28.43 -2.44 0.54
#